data_fadff0c3264ef6f626e58bca8bad442e
#
_entry.id   fadff0c3264ef6f626e58bca8bad442e
#
_cell.length_a   1.000
_cell.length_b   1.000
_cell.length_c   1.000
_cell.angle_alpha   90.00
_cell.angle_beta   90.00
_cell.angle_gamma   90.00
#
_symmetry.space_group_name_H-M   'P 1'
#
loop_
_entity.id
_entity.type
_entity.pdbx_description
1 polymer ?
#
loop_
_entity_poly.entity_id
_entity_poly.type
_entity_poly.pdbx_seq_one_letter_code
_entity_poly.pdbx_strand_id
1 'polypeptide(L)'
;MERFWEKYKIIITAFIITAGFFIAGLVSGMIFTRPVFTSEASYLVTDTSGLHNEIIHPKEIKAFMKKDFFIDHLCDSTYGKFTVGELQKMVKVKANRYSPTFRVKVTCKTSSDVFFIQKTIESAPGNLTPEMSDKDFLIILINEAKFPEKSVRPGFSAFLLIFTTAGIVLSVLYLKKNSRQFIQSSAESLSRYQIPVVARIPSHKSPVQSDTLNTRFIRNSVHLKKQNTRSDTSSYNPDNNTIMIGPETSISFFDAFRMFCTSVDKMTEKNHNIILFTSAVNGDGKTTAAINFGITAAAEGKSVLLIDCNLRNRRLARAFSIDASAPGLYDIAFRSMPAKEAILFTEYHSLFVLSPGDVTGNPTGLLARTETLCSIYNLKEMFDYIIIDSPPVNAFADAAVLAEIADLNFFVVRNRFTPDEEIQKSLKSMELSEINISGFVLNDVQLVSENNTPVRSNPHKNKFISGFDV
;
A
#
# COMPACT_ATOMS: atom_id res chain seq x y z
N MET A 1 -14.49 9.47 -2.24
CA MET A 1 -15.01 8.27 -2.89
C MET A 1 -14.16 7.84 -4.08
N GLU A 2 -13.79 8.71 -5.01
CA GLU A 2 -12.99 8.34 -6.20
C GLU A 2 -11.63 7.67 -5.89
N ARG A 3 -10.88 8.16 -4.90
CA ARG A 3 -9.59 7.54 -4.50
C ARG A 3 -9.73 6.16 -3.87
N PHE A 4 -10.82 5.91 -3.20
CA PHE A 4 -11.17 4.59 -2.70
C PHE A 4 -11.37 3.65 -3.90
N TRP A 5 -12.07 4.11 -4.93
CA TRP A 5 -12.27 3.41 -6.18
C TRP A 5 -10.97 3.15 -6.95
N GLU A 6 -10.06 4.11 -7.02
CA GLU A 6 -8.76 3.93 -7.70
C GLU A 6 -7.87 2.87 -7.03
N LYS A 7 -7.76 2.89 -5.69
CA LYS A 7 -7.06 1.83 -4.96
C LYS A 7 -7.70 0.46 -5.18
N TYR A 8 -9.03 0.39 -5.15
CA TYR A 8 -9.75 -0.85 -5.44
C TYR A 8 -9.52 -1.29 -6.88
N LYS A 9 -9.53 -0.38 -7.84
CA LYS A 9 -9.25 -0.66 -9.25
C LYS A 9 -7.87 -1.31 -9.45
N ILE A 10 -6.84 -0.80 -8.78
CA ILE A 10 -5.48 -1.37 -8.82
C ILE A 10 -5.45 -2.79 -8.23
N ILE A 11 -6.10 -2.98 -7.08
CA ILE A 11 -6.19 -4.30 -6.42
C ILE A 11 -7.00 -5.28 -7.27
N ILE A 12 -8.14 -4.84 -7.81
CA ILE A 12 -8.98 -5.66 -8.69
C ILE A 12 -8.21 -6.05 -9.95
N THR A 13 -7.46 -5.13 -10.56
CA THR A 13 -6.65 -5.42 -11.74
C THR A 13 -5.55 -6.45 -11.43
N ALA A 14 -4.87 -6.34 -10.30
CA ALA A 14 -3.88 -7.33 -9.85
C ALA A 14 -4.53 -8.71 -9.63
N PHE A 15 -5.72 -8.75 -9.04
CA PHE A 15 -6.49 -9.98 -8.84
C PHE A 15 -6.91 -10.60 -10.17
N ILE A 16 -7.39 -9.81 -11.14
CA ILE A 16 -7.76 -10.27 -12.48
C ILE A 16 -6.56 -10.88 -13.21
N ILE A 17 -5.37 -10.28 -13.10
CA ILE A 17 -4.14 -10.82 -13.68
C ILE A 17 -3.85 -12.19 -13.08
N THR A 18 -3.86 -12.34 -11.74
CA THR A 18 -3.59 -13.61 -11.07
C THR A 18 -4.60 -14.68 -11.45
N ALA A 19 -5.89 -14.34 -11.48
CA ALA A 19 -6.97 -15.25 -11.88
C ALA A 19 -6.84 -15.69 -13.36
N GLY A 20 -6.47 -14.76 -14.25
CA GLY A 20 -6.23 -15.06 -15.67
C GLY A 20 -5.10 -16.06 -15.86
N PHE A 21 -3.99 -15.89 -15.16
CA PHE A 21 -2.87 -16.86 -15.20
C PHE A 21 -3.24 -18.21 -14.60
N PHE A 22 -4.04 -18.23 -13.53
CA PHE A 22 -4.56 -19.50 -12.97
C PHE A 22 -5.41 -20.25 -13.97
N ILE A 23 -6.36 -19.58 -14.64
CA ILE A 23 -7.20 -20.16 -15.68
C ILE A 23 -6.35 -20.65 -16.87
N ALA A 24 -5.36 -19.88 -17.30
CA ALA A 24 -4.45 -20.26 -18.36
C ALA A 24 -3.65 -21.53 -17.98
N GLY A 25 -3.22 -21.66 -16.73
CA GLY A 25 -2.56 -22.85 -16.20
C GLY A 25 -3.45 -24.08 -16.23
N LEU A 26 -4.74 -23.93 -15.84
CA LEU A 26 -5.75 -25.00 -15.93
C LEU A 26 -5.97 -25.47 -17.36
N VAL A 27 -6.19 -24.53 -18.28
CA VAL A 27 -6.43 -24.83 -19.70
C VAL A 27 -5.21 -25.49 -20.35
N SER A 28 -4.01 -24.93 -20.12
CA SER A 28 -2.76 -25.51 -20.63
C SER A 28 -2.52 -26.91 -20.06
N GLY A 29 -2.76 -27.09 -18.76
CA GLY A 29 -2.68 -28.40 -18.12
C GLY A 29 -3.64 -29.41 -18.75
N MET A 30 -4.87 -29.03 -19.06
CA MET A 30 -5.85 -29.90 -19.74
C MET A 30 -5.44 -30.26 -21.18
N ILE A 31 -4.88 -29.30 -21.94
CA ILE A 31 -4.48 -29.52 -23.33
C ILE A 31 -3.21 -30.37 -23.41
N PHE A 32 -2.19 -30.08 -22.60
CA PHE A 32 -0.88 -30.72 -22.70
C PHE A 32 -0.77 -32.03 -21.91
N THR A 33 -1.61 -32.26 -20.89
CA THR A 33 -1.61 -33.52 -20.13
C THR A 33 -2.79 -34.37 -20.57
N ARG A 34 -2.55 -35.28 -21.52
CA ARG A 34 -3.57 -36.28 -21.89
C ARG A 34 -3.84 -37.18 -20.69
N PRO A 35 -5.11 -37.50 -20.37
CA PRO A 35 -5.44 -38.42 -19.27
C PRO A 35 -4.84 -39.79 -19.58
N VAL A 36 -4.36 -40.45 -18.56
CA VAL A 36 -3.94 -41.85 -18.62
C VAL A 36 -4.83 -42.70 -17.73
N PHE A 37 -5.09 -43.91 -18.18
CA PHE A 37 -5.88 -44.88 -17.43
C PHE A 37 -4.91 -45.83 -16.75
N THR A 38 -5.19 -46.19 -15.51
CA THR A 38 -4.37 -47.13 -14.73
C THR A 38 -5.23 -48.20 -14.09
N SER A 39 -4.72 -49.44 -14.10
CA SER A 39 -5.27 -50.52 -13.35
C SER A 39 -4.15 -51.24 -12.59
N GLU A 40 -4.48 -51.83 -11.44
CA GLU A 40 -3.52 -52.49 -10.56
C GLU A 40 -4.08 -53.81 -10.05
N ALA A 41 -3.33 -54.91 -10.23
CA ALA A 41 -3.64 -56.21 -9.68
C ALA A 41 -2.54 -56.68 -8.71
N SER A 42 -2.89 -57.49 -7.73
CA SER A 42 -1.99 -57.99 -6.71
C SER A 42 -1.87 -59.49 -6.79
N TYR A 43 -0.63 -59.99 -6.74
CA TYR A 43 -0.28 -61.38 -6.89
C TYR A 43 0.52 -61.87 -5.66
N LEU A 44 0.35 -63.16 -5.31
CA LEU A 44 1.12 -63.91 -4.32
C LEU A 44 1.98 -64.91 -5.05
N VAL A 45 3.22 -65.06 -4.64
CA VAL A 45 4.09 -66.14 -5.07
C VAL A 45 4.25 -67.13 -3.93
N THR A 46 3.95 -68.40 -4.20
CA THR A 46 4.08 -69.47 -3.24
C THR A 46 4.82 -70.63 -3.90
N ASP A 47 5.47 -71.45 -3.07
CA ASP A 47 6.13 -72.69 -3.50
C ASP A 47 5.06 -73.86 -3.57
N THR A 48 5.11 -74.62 -4.64
CA THR A 48 4.22 -75.80 -4.84
C THR A 48 4.58 -76.98 -3.98
N SER A 49 5.84 -77.04 -3.49
CA SER A 49 6.32 -78.21 -2.74
C SER A 49 5.91 -78.25 -1.26
N GLY A 50 5.44 -77.10 -0.71
CA GLY A 50 4.96 -76.98 0.68
C GLY A 50 6.01 -77.23 1.78
N LEU A 51 7.26 -77.55 1.42
CA LEU A 51 8.27 -78.05 2.33
C LEU A 51 9.40 -77.11 2.69
N HIS A 52 9.54 -76.01 1.97
CA HIS A 52 10.58 -75.03 2.26
C HIS A 52 10.01 -73.57 2.27
N ASN A 53 10.10 -72.93 3.41
CA ASN A 53 9.82 -71.50 3.61
C ASN A 53 10.83 -70.56 2.94
N GLU A 54 11.36 -70.87 1.73
CA GLU A 54 12.15 -69.94 0.98
C GLU A 54 11.26 -68.92 0.31
N ILE A 55 11.17 -67.77 0.93
CA ILE A 55 10.50 -66.60 0.41
C ILE A 55 11.29 -66.14 -0.83
N ILE A 56 10.71 -66.25 -2.02
CA ILE A 56 11.32 -65.72 -3.25
C ILE A 56 11.54 -64.22 -3.04
N HIS A 57 12.75 -63.78 -3.27
CA HIS A 57 13.08 -62.40 -3.03
C HIS A 57 12.33 -61.53 -4.06
N PRO A 58 11.57 -60.46 -3.63
CA PRO A 58 10.79 -59.62 -4.53
C PRO A 58 11.57 -58.99 -5.67
N LYS A 59 12.92 -58.92 -5.55
CA LYS A 59 13.83 -58.45 -6.60
C LYS A 59 13.90 -59.44 -7.78
N GLU A 60 13.80 -60.73 -7.52
CA GLU A 60 13.83 -61.79 -8.55
C GLU A 60 12.57 -61.76 -9.39
N ILE A 61 11.44 -61.62 -8.74
CA ILE A 61 10.15 -61.48 -9.43
C ILE A 61 10.16 -60.21 -10.33
N LYS A 62 10.67 -59.11 -9.80
CA LYS A 62 10.77 -57.85 -10.57
C LYS A 62 11.77 -58.00 -11.73
N ALA A 63 12.83 -58.75 -11.54
CA ALA A 63 13.81 -59.03 -12.60
C ALA A 63 13.22 -59.92 -13.68
N PHE A 64 12.45 -60.95 -13.31
CA PHE A 64 11.76 -61.85 -14.21
C PHE A 64 10.69 -61.12 -15.05
N MET A 65 9.82 -60.34 -14.43
CA MET A 65 8.79 -59.56 -15.11
C MET A 65 9.35 -58.46 -16.02
N LYS A 66 10.64 -58.17 -15.92
CA LYS A 66 11.37 -57.21 -16.78
C LYS A 66 12.16 -57.91 -17.88
N LYS A 67 12.34 -59.24 -17.81
CA LYS A 67 13.02 -59.99 -18.87
C LYS A 67 12.24 -59.92 -20.17
N ASP A 68 12.93 -59.90 -21.24
CA ASP A 68 12.35 -59.78 -22.59
C ASP A 68 11.37 -60.92 -22.85
N PHE A 69 11.62 -62.12 -22.32
CA PHE A 69 10.72 -63.27 -22.45
C PHE A 69 9.30 -63.04 -21.94
N PHE A 70 9.12 -62.43 -20.77
CA PHE A 70 7.76 -62.13 -20.25
C PHE A 70 7.07 -61.05 -21.10
N ILE A 71 7.82 -60.04 -21.49
CA ILE A 71 7.30 -58.96 -22.34
C ILE A 71 7.03 -59.45 -23.76
N ASP A 72 7.89 -60.35 -24.29
CA ASP A 72 7.69 -60.97 -25.60
C ASP A 72 6.44 -61.83 -25.60
N HIS A 73 6.25 -62.71 -24.58
CA HIS A 73 5.04 -63.53 -24.43
C HIS A 73 3.77 -62.64 -24.30
N LEU A 74 3.89 -61.48 -23.59
CA LEU A 74 2.80 -60.51 -23.51
C LEU A 74 2.53 -59.87 -24.88
N CYS A 75 3.59 -59.60 -25.64
CA CYS A 75 3.50 -59.08 -27.00
C CYS A 75 2.76 -60.06 -27.92
N ASP A 76 3.14 -61.30 -27.91
CA ASP A 76 2.49 -62.37 -28.68
C ASP A 76 1.04 -62.58 -28.29
N SER A 77 0.77 -62.58 -26.99
CA SER A 77 -0.58 -62.68 -26.43
C SER A 77 -1.49 -61.48 -26.72
N THR A 78 -0.90 -60.33 -27.04
CA THR A 78 -1.62 -59.11 -27.49
C THR A 78 -1.79 -59.06 -29.01
N TYR A 79 -1.47 -60.10 -29.73
CA TYR A 79 -1.56 -60.19 -31.22
C TYR A 79 -0.77 -59.10 -31.90
N GLY A 80 0.39 -58.74 -31.38
CA GLY A 80 1.23 -57.70 -31.94
C GLY A 80 0.68 -56.28 -31.94
N LYS A 81 -0.38 -56.05 -31.15
CA LYS A 81 -0.98 -54.71 -31.02
C LYS A 81 -0.04 -53.68 -30.37
N PHE A 82 0.89 -54.15 -29.53
CA PHE A 82 1.87 -53.32 -28.83
C PHE A 82 3.27 -53.84 -29.08
N THR A 83 4.23 -52.92 -29.21
CA THR A 83 5.65 -53.28 -29.30
C THR A 83 6.22 -53.60 -27.91
N VAL A 84 7.29 -54.40 -27.86
CA VAL A 84 8.02 -54.72 -26.64
C VAL A 84 8.41 -53.46 -25.86
N GLY A 85 8.90 -52.45 -26.54
CA GLY A 85 9.30 -51.16 -25.90
C GLY A 85 8.13 -50.33 -25.35
N GLU A 86 6.92 -50.53 -25.92
CA GLU A 86 5.71 -49.88 -25.39
C GLU A 86 5.21 -50.60 -24.14
N LEU A 87 5.15 -51.93 -24.18
CA LEU A 87 4.75 -52.75 -23.03
C LEU A 87 5.67 -52.54 -21.83
N GLN A 88 6.99 -52.46 -22.02
CA GLN A 88 7.95 -52.16 -20.95
C GLN A 88 7.68 -50.80 -20.27
N LYS A 89 7.17 -49.80 -21.01
CA LYS A 89 6.79 -48.48 -20.45
C LYS A 89 5.41 -48.52 -19.77
N MET A 90 4.51 -49.35 -20.25
CA MET A 90 3.11 -49.44 -19.78
C MET A 90 2.98 -50.28 -18.54
N VAL A 91 3.77 -51.37 -18.40
CA VAL A 91 3.69 -52.32 -17.30
C VAL A 91 4.76 -52.00 -16.25
N LYS A 92 4.34 -51.74 -15.02
CA LYS A 92 5.25 -51.49 -13.88
C LYS A 92 4.97 -52.47 -12.76
N VAL A 93 6.01 -53.18 -12.35
CA VAL A 93 5.96 -54.11 -11.24
C VAL A 93 6.51 -53.48 -9.98
N LYS A 94 5.71 -53.49 -8.91
CA LYS A 94 6.10 -53.09 -7.56
C LYS A 94 6.08 -54.27 -6.65
N ALA A 95 7.23 -54.70 -6.15
CA ALA A 95 7.35 -55.78 -5.18
C ALA A 95 7.63 -55.19 -3.78
N ASN A 96 7.00 -55.75 -2.77
CA ASN A 96 7.25 -55.36 -1.38
C ASN A 96 8.49 -56.12 -0.86
N ARG A 97 9.39 -55.46 -0.11
CA ARG A 97 10.63 -56.03 0.37
C ARG A 97 10.48 -57.13 1.45
N TYR A 98 9.33 -57.09 2.12
CA TYR A 98 9.03 -57.92 3.29
C TYR A 98 7.77 -58.81 3.14
N SER A 99 7.26 -58.96 1.92
CA SER A 99 6.04 -59.69 1.65
C SER A 99 6.19 -60.50 0.35
N PRO A 100 5.70 -61.74 0.29
CA PRO A 100 5.70 -62.51 -0.94
C PRO A 100 4.74 -62.00 -2.00
N THR A 101 4.18 -60.81 -1.78
CA THR A 101 3.22 -60.19 -2.70
C THR A 101 3.87 -59.17 -3.60
N PHE A 102 3.46 -59.12 -4.84
CA PHE A 102 3.83 -58.05 -5.78
C PHE A 102 2.59 -57.49 -6.46
N ARG A 103 2.71 -56.27 -6.94
CA ARG A 103 1.64 -55.57 -7.65
C ARG A 103 2.09 -55.21 -9.05
N VAL A 104 1.20 -55.47 -10.01
CA VAL A 104 1.40 -55.10 -11.41
C VAL A 104 0.47 -53.93 -11.71
N LYS A 105 1.06 -52.81 -12.10
CA LYS A 105 0.33 -51.62 -12.50
C LYS A 105 0.48 -51.40 -14.01
N VAL A 106 -0.62 -51.39 -14.73
CA VAL A 106 -0.69 -51.13 -16.16
C VAL A 106 -1.18 -49.69 -16.37
N THR A 107 -0.51 -48.94 -17.28
CA THR A 107 -0.83 -47.56 -17.56
C THR A 107 -0.85 -47.33 -19.07
N CYS A 108 -2.02 -47.00 -19.63
CA CYS A 108 -2.20 -46.74 -21.07
C CYS A 108 -3.00 -45.44 -21.34
N LYS A 109 -3.08 -45.06 -22.60
CA LYS A 109 -3.84 -43.89 -23.06
C LYS A 109 -5.36 -44.16 -23.10
N THR A 110 -5.78 -45.41 -23.27
CA THR A 110 -7.18 -45.76 -23.36
C THR A 110 -7.56 -46.76 -22.26
N SER A 111 -8.79 -46.72 -21.80
CA SER A 111 -9.30 -47.63 -20.77
C SER A 111 -9.36 -49.07 -21.29
N SER A 112 -9.72 -49.27 -22.59
CA SER A 112 -9.80 -50.59 -23.23
C SER A 112 -8.42 -51.27 -23.30
N ASP A 113 -7.35 -50.54 -23.59
CA ASP A 113 -6.01 -51.11 -23.68
C ASP A 113 -5.49 -51.52 -22.30
N VAL A 114 -5.79 -50.74 -21.24
CA VAL A 114 -5.46 -51.10 -19.86
C VAL A 114 -6.15 -52.41 -19.49
N PHE A 115 -7.44 -52.50 -19.73
CA PHE A 115 -8.23 -53.67 -19.40
C PHE A 115 -7.73 -54.93 -20.17
N PHE A 116 -7.45 -54.76 -21.47
CA PHE A 116 -6.96 -55.84 -22.31
C PHE A 116 -5.60 -56.39 -21.84
N ILE A 117 -4.62 -55.52 -21.62
CA ILE A 117 -3.28 -55.88 -21.15
C ILE A 117 -3.38 -56.53 -19.73
N GLN A 118 -4.19 -55.96 -18.87
CA GLN A 118 -4.35 -56.48 -17.51
C GLN A 118 -4.98 -57.88 -17.49
N LYS A 119 -6.04 -58.11 -18.30
CA LYS A 119 -6.66 -59.44 -18.47
C LYS A 119 -5.67 -60.46 -19.04
N THR A 120 -4.83 -60.06 -20.01
CA THR A 120 -3.78 -60.91 -20.57
C THR A 120 -2.77 -61.27 -19.50
N ILE A 121 -2.37 -60.33 -18.63
CA ILE A 121 -1.46 -60.59 -17.51
C ILE A 121 -2.12 -61.54 -16.49
N GLU A 122 -3.41 -61.41 -16.21
CA GLU A 122 -4.16 -62.25 -15.26
C GLU A 122 -4.28 -63.69 -15.77
N SER A 123 -4.37 -63.90 -17.08
CA SER A 123 -4.45 -65.23 -17.69
C SER A 123 -3.10 -65.93 -17.90
N ALA A 124 -2.00 -65.19 -17.80
CA ALA A 124 -0.64 -65.68 -18.06
C ALA A 124 -0.02 -66.58 -16.98
N PRO A 125 -0.35 -66.51 -15.65
CA PRO A 125 0.38 -67.20 -14.59
C PRO A 125 0.46 -68.76 -14.76
N GLY A 126 -0.55 -69.34 -15.31
CA GLY A 126 -0.58 -70.83 -15.53
C GLY A 126 0.39 -71.36 -16.59
N ASN A 127 0.82 -70.45 -17.49
CA ASN A 127 1.65 -70.86 -18.64
C ASN A 127 3.14 -70.41 -18.45
N LEU A 128 3.44 -69.67 -17.43
CA LEU A 128 4.78 -69.07 -17.23
C LEU A 128 5.62 -69.78 -16.16
N THR A 129 5.02 -70.69 -15.43
CA THR A 129 5.62 -71.42 -14.31
C THR A 129 6.82 -72.34 -14.66
N PRO A 130 6.85 -73.01 -15.85
CA PRO A 130 7.91 -74.00 -16.14
C PRO A 130 9.32 -73.45 -16.41
N GLU A 131 9.45 -72.14 -16.75
CA GLU A 131 10.74 -71.60 -17.24
C GLU A 131 11.43 -70.68 -16.24
N MET A 132 10.90 -70.47 -15.05
CA MET A 132 11.47 -69.49 -14.11
C MET A 132 12.66 -70.00 -13.31
N SER A 133 12.78 -71.28 -13.04
CA SER A 133 13.88 -71.85 -12.23
C SER A 133 13.68 -73.37 -12.11
N ASP A 134 14.70 -74.07 -11.65
CA ASP A 134 14.59 -75.46 -11.18
C ASP A 134 13.62 -75.74 -9.98
N LYS A 135 12.88 -74.68 -9.60
CA LYS A 135 11.90 -74.68 -8.50
C LYS A 135 10.51 -74.43 -9.05
N ASP A 136 9.53 -75.23 -8.70
CA ASP A 136 8.13 -75.05 -9.07
C ASP A 136 7.45 -73.96 -8.24
N PHE A 137 7.18 -72.88 -8.85
CA PHE A 137 6.44 -71.69 -8.22
C PHE A 137 5.02 -71.63 -8.74
N LEU A 138 4.12 -71.26 -7.82
CA LEU A 138 2.74 -70.94 -8.16
C LEU A 138 2.52 -69.42 -7.94
N ILE A 139 2.06 -68.74 -8.97
CA ILE A 139 1.64 -67.35 -8.89
C ILE A 139 0.13 -67.32 -8.75
N ILE A 140 -0.36 -66.85 -7.61
CA ILE A 140 -1.79 -66.79 -7.29
C ILE A 140 -2.25 -65.33 -7.37
N LEU A 141 -3.30 -65.05 -8.13
CA LEU A 141 -3.96 -63.76 -8.12
C LEU A 141 -4.71 -63.55 -6.80
N ILE A 142 -4.33 -62.56 -6.01
CA ILE A 142 -4.98 -62.23 -4.74
C ILE A 142 -6.15 -61.32 -4.96
N ASN A 143 -5.92 -60.26 -5.73
CA ASN A 143 -6.94 -59.29 -6.06
C ASN A 143 -6.98 -59.08 -7.58
N GLU A 144 -8.14 -59.23 -8.15
CA GLU A 144 -8.41 -58.91 -9.55
C GLU A 144 -8.15 -57.42 -9.81
N ALA A 145 -7.79 -57.12 -11.03
CA ALA A 145 -7.57 -55.74 -11.45
C ALA A 145 -8.86 -54.93 -11.29
N LYS A 146 -8.74 -53.83 -10.60
CA LYS A 146 -9.81 -52.84 -10.55
C LYS A 146 -10.07 -52.27 -11.95
N PHE A 147 -11.31 -51.88 -12.23
CA PHE A 147 -11.63 -51.16 -13.45
C PHE A 147 -10.65 -49.98 -13.66
N PRO A 148 -10.23 -49.73 -14.92
CA PRO A 148 -9.25 -48.69 -15.19
C PRO A 148 -9.70 -47.32 -14.69
N GLU A 149 -9.00 -46.77 -13.72
CA GLU A 149 -9.27 -45.44 -13.18
C GLU A 149 -8.52 -44.36 -13.99
N LYS A 150 -9.21 -43.25 -14.23
CA LYS A 150 -8.61 -42.08 -14.88
C LYS A 150 -7.64 -41.41 -13.92
N SER A 151 -6.37 -41.33 -14.27
CA SER A 151 -5.32 -40.69 -13.50
C SER A 151 -4.77 -39.47 -14.23
N VAL A 152 -4.52 -38.42 -13.50
CA VAL A 152 -3.89 -37.19 -14.04
C VAL A 152 -2.36 -37.33 -13.92
N ARG A 153 -1.64 -37.08 -15.03
CA ARG A 153 -0.18 -37.13 -14.98
C ARG A 153 0.37 -36.04 -14.06
N PRO A 154 1.50 -36.30 -13.36
CA PRO A 154 2.10 -35.30 -12.44
C PRO A 154 2.51 -33.97 -13.11
N GLY A 155 2.61 -33.93 -14.45
CA GLY A 155 2.87 -32.70 -15.19
C GLY A 155 1.78 -31.64 -15.10
N PHE A 156 0.52 -32.05 -14.82
CA PHE A 156 -0.59 -31.09 -14.66
C PHE A 156 -0.36 -30.12 -13.50
N SER A 157 0.10 -30.63 -12.35
CA SER A 157 0.40 -29.83 -11.17
C SER A 157 1.57 -28.87 -11.40
N ALA A 158 2.55 -29.26 -12.21
CA ALA A 158 3.69 -28.40 -12.56
C ALA A 158 3.25 -27.19 -13.43
N PHE A 159 2.39 -27.41 -14.44
CA PHE A 159 1.83 -26.30 -15.23
C PHE A 159 1.05 -25.31 -14.35
N LEU A 160 0.18 -25.82 -13.49
CA LEU A 160 -0.61 -25.01 -12.57
C LEU A 160 0.31 -24.14 -11.67
N LEU A 161 1.36 -24.74 -11.12
CA LEU A 161 2.30 -24.09 -10.24
C LEU A 161 3.11 -22.99 -10.97
N ILE A 162 3.58 -23.26 -12.19
CA ILE A 162 4.33 -22.29 -13.00
C ILE A 162 3.45 -21.06 -13.34
N PHE A 163 2.23 -21.31 -13.83
CA PHE A 163 1.36 -20.19 -14.22
C PHE A 163 0.88 -19.39 -13.01
N THR A 164 0.55 -20.02 -11.87
CA THR A 164 0.15 -19.28 -10.65
C THR A 164 1.30 -18.43 -10.10
N THR A 165 2.51 -18.96 -10.03
CA THR A 165 3.67 -18.19 -9.58
C THR A 165 3.99 -17.01 -10.51
N ALA A 166 3.91 -17.20 -11.83
CA ALA A 166 4.07 -16.12 -12.80
C ALA A 166 3.00 -15.02 -12.62
N GLY A 167 1.73 -15.41 -12.41
CA GLY A 167 0.64 -14.47 -12.14
C GLY A 167 0.84 -13.66 -10.86
N ILE A 168 1.30 -14.29 -9.77
CA ILE A 168 1.60 -13.62 -8.52
C ILE A 168 2.77 -12.62 -8.70
N VAL A 169 3.85 -13.04 -9.36
CA VAL A 169 5.01 -12.16 -9.62
C VAL A 169 4.60 -10.94 -10.42
N LEU A 170 3.83 -11.13 -11.51
CA LEU A 170 3.35 -10.01 -12.33
C LEU A 170 2.42 -9.08 -11.55
N SER A 171 1.55 -9.61 -10.70
CA SER A 171 0.67 -8.81 -9.84
C SER A 171 1.46 -7.99 -8.82
N VAL A 172 2.50 -8.57 -8.22
CA VAL A 172 3.39 -7.85 -7.29
C VAL A 172 4.17 -6.75 -8.02
N LEU A 173 4.68 -7.02 -9.23
CA LEU A 173 5.36 -6.01 -10.05
C LEU A 173 4.41 -4.88 -10.46
N TYR A 174 3.18 -5.20 -10.83
CA TYR A 174 2.14 -4.22 -11.15
C TYR A 174 1.79 -3.33 -9.95
N LEU A 175 1.59 -3.94 -8.77
CA LEU A 175 1.35 -3.20 -7.51
C LEU A 175 2.55 -2.31 -7.16
N LYS A 176 3.78 -2.82 -7.30
CA LYS A 176 5.00 -2.05 -7.03
C LYS A 176 5.18 -0.89 -8.01
N LYS A 177 4.84 -1.06 -9.28
CA LYS A 177 4.87 0.02 -10.28
C LYS A 177 3.88 1.12 -9.93
N ASN A 178 2.63 0.77 -9.59
CA ASN A 178 1.58 1.74 -9.27
C ASN A 178 1.74 2.37 -7.87
N SER A 179 2.37 1.68 -6.90
CA SER A 179 2.68 2.26 -5.59
C SER A 179 3.82 3.28 -5.62
N ARG A 180 4.62 3.33 -6.69
CA ARG A 180 5.69 4.33 -6.86
C ARG A 180 5.21 5.72 -7.29
N GLN A 181 3.92 5.90 -7.54
CA GLN A 181 3.35 7.18 -7.97
C GLN A 181 3.15 8.19 -6.82
N PHE A 182 3.39 7.80 -5.56
CA PHE A 182 3.37 8.74 -4.45
C PHE A 182 4.78 9.29 -4.21
N ILE A 183 4.87 10.61 -4.05
CA ILE A 183 6.13 11.23 -3.63
C ILE A 183 6.58 10.57 -2.34
N GLN A 184 7.69 9.83 -2.42
CA GLN A 184 8.43 9.40 -1.25
C GLN A 184 9.24 10.61 -0.78
N SER A 185 8.83 11.12 0.32
CA SER A 185 9.34 12.08 1.29
C SER A 185 10.79 12.56 1.23
N SER A 186 11.37 12.78 0.08
CA SER A 186 12.62 13.51 0.06
C SER A 186 12.39 14.88 -0.55
N ALA A 187 13.00 15.91 0.05
CA ALA A 187 13.13 17.21 -0.58
C ALA A 187 13.73 17.07 -2.00
N GLU A 188 14.46 15.99 -2.25
CA GLU A 188 14.99 15.61 -3.55
C GLU A 188 13.89 15.35 -4.60
N SER A 189 12.74 14.73 -4.24
CA SER A 189 11.67 14.53 -5.21
C SER A 189 10.96 15.84 -5.58
N LEU A 190 10.96 16.84 -4.70
CA LEU A 190 10.39 18.14 -4.95
C LEU A 190 11.40 19.11 -5.60
N SER A 191 12.71 18.88 -5.45
CA SER A 191 13.77 19.73 -6.05
C SER A 191 13.70 19.77 -7.59
N ARG A 192 13.15 18.74 -8.23
CA ARG A 192 12.92 18.71 -9.69
C ARG A 192 12.00 19.82 -10.20
N TYR A 193 11.16 20.38 -9.34
CA TYR A 193 10.27 21.48 -9.71
C TYR A 193 10.92 22.85 -9.61
N GLN A 194 12.19 22.93 -9.17
CA GLN A 194 12.93 24.18 -8.98
C GLN A 194 12.27 25.16 -8.00
N ILE A 195 11.33 24.67 -7.17
CA ILE A 195 10.66 25.43 -6.12
C ILE A 195 11.26 24.99 -4.79
N PRO A 196 11.67 25.92 -3.92
CA PRO A 196 12.30 25.60 -2.64
C PRO A 196 11.31 24.90 -1.68
N VAL A 197 11.81 23.96 -0.87
CA VAL A 197 11.08 23.42 0.28
C VAL A 197 11.37 24.34 1.47
N VAL A 198 10.40 25.17 1.81
CA VAL A 198 10.54 26.21 2.86
C VAL A 198 10.33 25.63 4.26
N ALA A 199 9.44 24.62 4.38
CA ALA A 199 9.16 23.99 5.66
C ALA A 199 9.00 22.48 5.52
N ARG A 200 9.43 21.74 6.57
CA ARG A 200 9.22 20.31 6.74
C ARG A 200 8.53 20.09 8.08
N ILE A 201 7.24 19.73 8.04
CA ILE A 201 6.41 19.58 9.21
C ILE A 201 6.39 18.08 9.57
N PRO A 202 6.88 17.68 10.75
CA PRO A 202 6.89 16.29 11.18
C PRO A 202 5.49 15.75 11.43
N SER A 203 5.36 14.42 11.36
CA SER A 203 4.11 13.75 11.73
C SER A 203 3.84 13.94 13.22
N HIS A 204 2.63 14.36 13.56
CA HIS A 204 2.20 14.50 14.95
C HIS A 204 2.18 13.16 15.71
N LYS A 205 2.09 12.04 15.00
CA LYS A 205 2.06 10.67 15.57
C LYS A 205 3.45 10.11 15.87
N SER A 206 4.53 10.84 15.64
CA SER A 206 5.87 10.37 16.00
C SER A 206 5.97 10.26 17.52
N PRO A 207 6.32 9.10 18.09
CA PRO A 207 6.53 8.94 19.50
C PRO A 207 7.85 9.63 19.89
N VAL A 208 7.79 10.91 20.16
CA VAL A 208 8.89 11.61 20.81
C VAL A 208 8.66 11.49 22.31
N GLN A 209 9.67 10.96 23.02
CA GLN A 209 9.69 10.95 24.48
C GLN A 209 9.26 12.32 25.00
N SER A 210 8.21 12.32 25.81
CA SER A 210 7.68 13.51 26.47
C SER A 210 8.72 14.05 27.45
N ASP A 211 9.55 14.98 27.03
CA ASP A 211 10.36 15.78 27.93
C ASP A 211 9.44 16.78 28.64
N THR A 212 9.11 16.45 29.87
CA THR A 212 8.23 17.24 30.74
C THR A 212 8.72 18.65 31.04
N LEU A 213 9.99 18.97 30.75
CA LEU A 213 10.56 20.32 30.86
C LEU A 213 10.06 21.29 29.78
N ASN A 214 9.58 20.79 28.69
CA ASN A 214 9.32 21.56 27.47
C ASN A 214 7.86 21.98 27.30
N THR A 215 6.92 21.29 27.95
CA THR A 215 5.52 21.72 28.01
C THR A 215 5.35 23.07 28.69
N ARG A 216 6.26 23.43 29.61
CA ARG A 216 6.28 24.76 30.25
C ARG A 216 6.65 25.88 29.29
N PHE A 217 7.57 25.62 28.32
CA PHE A 217 7.98 26.60 27.35
C PHE A 217 6.85 26.89 26.34
N ILE A 218 6.22 25.87 25.78
CA ILE A 218 5.08 26.01 24.88
C ILE A 218 3.91 26.70 25.58
N ARG A 219 3.63 26.33 26.83
CA ARG A 219 2.58 26.96 27.65
C ARG A 219 2.82 28.43 27.94
N ASN A 220 4.07 28.86 28.07
CA ASN A 220 4.41 30.27 28.29
C ASN A 220 4.45 31.06 26.98
N SER A 221 4.80 30.43 25.85
CA SER A 221 4.86 31.06 24.53
C SER A 221 3.47 31.17 23.90
N VAL A 222 2.58 30.21 24.15
CA VAL A 222 1.19 30.24 23.65
C VAL A 222 0.31 30.78 24.79
N HIS A 223 0.09 32.09 24.83
CA HIS A 223 -0.79 32.74 25.83
C HIS A 223 -2.26 32.40 25.53
N LEU A 224 -2.75 31.31 26.11
CA LEU A 224 -4.17 30.98 26.08
C LEU A 224 -4.92 31.87 27.09
N LYS A 225 -5.98 32.53 26.67
CA LYS A 225 -6.92 33.18 27.59
C LYS A 225 -7.50 32.15 28.54
N LYS A 226 -7.24 32.27 29.84
CA LYS A 226 -7.88 31.45 30.89
C LYS A 226 -9.41 31.65 30.83
N GLN A 227 -10.12 30.78 30.16
CA GLN A 227 -11.54 30.62 30.42
C GLN A 227 -11.69 29.68 31.63
N ASN A 228 -12.37 30.20 32.65
CA ASN A 228 -12.75 29.44 33.86
C ASN A 228 -13.88 28.45 33.56
N THR A 229 -13.64 27.49 32.71
CA THR A 229 -14.54 26.35 32.55
C THR A 229 -13.73 25.07 32.72
N ARG A 230 -14.04 24.39 33.83
CA ARG A 230 -13.60 23.02 34.10
C ARG A 230 -14.19 22.12 32.99
N SER A 231 -13.41 21.80 32.00
CA SER A 231 -13.66 20.67 31.12
C SER A 231 -12.32 20.11 30.65
N ASP A 232 -12.18 18.82 30.80
CA ASP A 232 -10.99 18.03 30.54
C ASP A 232 -10.43 18.28 29.14
N THR A 233 -9.17 18.55 29.15
CA THR A 233 -8.36 19.09 28.09
C THR A 233 -7.77 17.99 27.22
N SER A 234 -8.34 17.80 26.08
CA SER A 234 -7.50 17.53 24.91
C SER A 234 -7.96 18.48 23.78
N SER A 235 -7.05 19.26 23.25
CA SER A 235 -7.27 20.09 22.04
C SER A 235 -7.55 19.24 20.79
N TYR A 236 -7.90 17.97 20.98
CA TYR A 236 -8.34 17.03 19.99
C TYR A 236 -9.87 16.99 19.99
N ASN A 237 -10.50 17.74 19.10
CA ASN A 237 -11.90 17.55 18.78
C ASN A 237 -12.00 16.41 17.76
N PRO A 238 -12.54 15.23 18.14
CA PRO A 238 -12.59 14.06 17.25
C PRO A 238 -13.34 14.30 15.96
N ASP A 239 -14.27 15.24 15.93
CA ASP A 239 -15.04 15.58 14.73
C ASP A 239 -14.26 16.47 13.75
N ASN A 240 -13.18 17.09 14.17
CA ASN A 240 -12.48 18.12 13.38
C ASN A 240 -11.17 17.65 12.72
N ASN A 241 -10.58 16.58 13.17
CA ASN A 241 -9.34 15.99 12.63
C ASN A 241 -8.20 17.00 12.29
N THR A 242 -8.26 18.22 12.86
CA THR A 242 -7.28 19.30 12.67
C THR A 242 -6.42 19.41 13.91
N ILE A 243 -5.12 19.22 13.74
CA ILE A 243 -4.13 19.29 14.81
C ILE A 243 -3.77 20.74 15.01
N MET A 244 -3.92 21.25 16.23
CA MET A 244 -3.54 22.62 16.62
C MET A 244 -2.42 22.58 17.67
N ILE A 245 -1.49 23.52 17.56
CA ILE A 245 -0.43 23.69 18.58
C ILE A 245 -1.06 24.08 19.91
N GLY A 246 -0.75 23.30 20.94
CA GLY A 246 -1.20 23.47 22.30
C GLY A 246 -0.21 22.87 23.29
N PRO A 247 -0.56 22.83 24.58
CA PRO A 247 0.33 22.35 25.66
C PRO A 247 0.85 20.92 25.49
N GLU A 248 0.10 20.07 24.77
CA GLU A 248 0.40 18.65 24.51
C GLU A 248 1.21 18.43 23.22
N THR A 249 1.54 19.50 22.49
CA THR A 249 2.21 19.39 21.20
C THR A 249 3.68 19.04 21.38
N SER A 250 4.20 18.13 20.51
CA SER A 250 5.64 17.82 20.53
C SER A 250 6.49 19.02 20.13
N ILE A 251 7.67 19.14 20.74
CA ILE A 251 8.60 20.25 20.47
C ILE A 251 9.01 20.27 19.02
N SER A 252 9.33 19.11 18.47
CA SER A 252 9.75 19.01 17.05
C SER A 252 8.69 19.55 16.09
N PHE A 253 7.41 19.39 16.43
CA PHE A 253 6.30 19.93 15.63
C PHE A 253 6.24 21.47 15.79
N PHE A 254 6.33 21.98 17.01
CA PHE A 254 6.34 23.41 17.28
C PHE A 254 7.56 24.11 16.67
N ASP A 255 8.76 23.57 16.86
CA ASP A 255 10.00 24.12 16.30
C ASP A 255 10.00 24.14 14.77
N ALA A 256 9.37 23.14 14.12
CA ALA A 256 9.22 23.16 12.68
C ALA A 256 8.41 24.38 12.19
N PHE A 257 7.34 24.74 12.90
CA PHE A 257 6.58 25.95 12.58
C PHE A 257 7.33 27.24 12.93
N ARG A 258 8.11 27.28 14.01
CA ARG A 258 8.98 28.41 14.32
C ARG A 258 10.03 28.64 13.23
N MET A 259 10.68 27.58 12.76
CA MET A 259 11.60 27.67 11.63
C MET A 259 10.90 28.15 10.37
N PHE A 260 9.66 27.73 10.16
CA PHE A 260 8.85 28.18 9.03
C PHE A 260 8.53 29.67 9.14
N CYS A 261 8.09 30.17 10.30
CA CYS A 261 7.88 31.61 10.54
C CYS A 261 9.16 32.41 10.27
N THR A 262 10.31 31.98 10.80
CA THR A 262 11.62 32.63 10.54
C THR A 262 11.97 32.66 9.05
N SER A 263 11.62 31.62 8.29
CA SER A 263 11.86 31.57 6.85
C SER A 263 10.96 32.58 6.12
N VAL A 264 9.70 32.66 6.50
CA VAL A 264 8.72 33.59 5.94
C VAL A 264 9.12 35.05 6.26
N ASP A 265 9.53 35.34 7.49
CA ASP A 265 10.01 36.69 7.87
C ASP A 265 11.18 37.19 6.99
N LYS A 266 12.02 36.26 6.48
CA LYS A 266 13.11 36.59 5.55
C LYS A 266 12.65 36.77 4.10
N MET A 267 11.51 36.20 3.75
CA MET A 267 10.92 36.28 2.40
C MET A 267 9.97 37.47 2.27
N THR A 268 9.47 37.98 3.39
CA THR A 268 8.54 39.12 3.42
C THR A 268 9.30 40.46 3.46
N GLU A 269 8.96 41.32 2.53
CA GLU A 269 9.35 42.75 2.58
C GLU A 269 8.30 43.57 3.34
N LYS A 270 8.60 44.83 3.66
CA LYS A 270 7.59 45.73 4.27
C LYS A 270 6.35 45.78 3.35
N ASN A 271 5.18 45.49 3.92
CA ASN A 271 3.87 45.44 3.27
C ASN A 271 3.57 44.19 2.44
N HIS A 272 4.38 43.13 2.48
CA HIS A 272 4.09 41.83 1.88
C HIS A 272 3.69 40.83 2.97
N ASN A 273 2.42 40.82 3.31
CA ASN A 273 1.94 40.07 4.47
C ASN A 273 0.71 39.17 4.20
N ILE A 274 0.21 39.09 2.95
CA ILE A 274 -0.83 38.14 2.58
C ILE A 274 -0.19 36.83 2.13
N ILE A 275 -0.50 35.75 2.87
CA ILE A 275 0.08 34.42 2.69
C ILE A 275 -1.03 33.44 2.34
N LEU A 276 -0.94 32.82 1.17
CA LEU A 276 -1.89 31.78 0.72
C LEU A 276 -1.33 30.38 0.99
N PHE A 277 -2.16 29.53 1.58
CA PHE A 277 -1.90 28.09 1.68
C PHE A 277 -2.83 27.32 0.73
N THR A 278 -2.23 26.65 -0.25
CA THR A 278 -2.94 25.80 -1.20
C THR A 278 -2.30 24.42 -1.32
N SER A 279 -2.87 23.50 -2.11
CA SER A 279 -2.31 22.15 -2.36
C SER A 279 -2.90 21.52 -3.61
N ALA A 280 -2.35 20.36 -4.02
CA ALA A 280 -2.90 19.60 -5.15
C ALA A 280 -4.27 18.99 -4.82
N VAL A 281 -4.43 18.43 -3.62
CA VAL A 281 -5.59 17.59 -3.28
C VAL A 281 -6.09 17.83 -1.86
N ASN A 282 -7.33 17.40 -1.61
CA ASN A 282 -7.87 17.40 -0.25
C ASN A 282 -7.11 16.42 0.65
N GLY A 283 -6.81 16.83 1.89
CA GLY A 283 -6.12 16.00 2.87
C GLY A 283 -4.59 16.18 2.91
N ASP A 284 -4.01 17.09 2.11
CA ASP A 284 -2.59 17.43 2.15
C ASP A 284 -2.17 18.17 3.43
N GLY A 285 -3.14 18.72 4.18
CA GLY A 285 -2.89 19.39 5.46
C GLY A 285 -2.78 20.91 5.38
N LYS A 286 -3.30 21.56 4.33
CA LYS A 286 -3.32 23.02 4.15
C LYS A 286 -3.82 23.77 5.39
N THR A 287 -5.07 23.46 5.79
CA THR A 287 -5.73 24.09 6.94
C THR A 287 -4.90 23.88 8.22
N THR A 288 -4.34 22.69 8.42
CA THR A 288 -3.45 22.40 9.56
C THR A 288 -2.18 23.25 9.49
N ALA A 289 -1.58 23.39 8.31
CA ALA A 289 -0.39 24.23 8.11
C ALA A 289 -0.70 25.70 8.35
N ALA A 290 -1.79 26.21 7.78
CA ALA A 290 -2.21 27.62 7.92
C ALA A 290 -2.51 27.98 9.38
N ILE A 291 -3.28 27.15 10.10
CA ILE A 291 -3.63 27.38 11.50
C ILE A 291 -2.37 27.39 12.38
N ASN A 292 -1.53 26.36 12.27
CA ASN A 292 -0.37 26.25 13.15
C ASN A 292 0.73 27.27 12.84
N PHE A 293 0.87 27.67 11.57
CA PHE A 293 1.70 28.83 11.22
C PHE A 293 1.16 30.08 11.90
N GLY A 294 -0.16 30.34 11.83
CA GLY A 294 -0.80 31.49 12.47
C GLY A 294 -0.65 31.50 13.98
N ILE A 295 -0.87 30.35 14.66
CA ILE A 295 -0.70 30.21 16.11
C ILE A 295 0.77 30.51 16.51
N THR A 296 1.72 30.00 15.73
CA THR A 296 3.15 30.19 16.02
C THR A 296 3.57 31.66 15.83
N ALA A 297 3.15 32.27 14.72
CA ALA A 297 3.43 33.68 14.46
C ALA A 297 2.81 34.60 15.53
N ALA A 298 1.59 34.32 15.96
CA ALA A 298 0.93 35.03 17.04
C ALA A 298 1.67 34.85 18.39
N ALA A 299 2.18 33.66 18.67
CA ALA A 299 3.00 33.38 19.85
C ALA A 299 4.34 34.13 19.84
N GLU A 300 4.85 34.44 18.65
CA GLU A 300 6.06 35.28 18.45
C GLU A 300 5.76 36.80 18.47
N GLY A 301 4.50 37.17 18.78
CA GLY A 301 4.09 38.56 18.98
C GLY A 301 3.54 39.28 17.75
N LYS A 302 3.33 38.56 16.63
CA LYS A 302 2.69 39.12 15.44
C LYS A 302 1.18 39.21 15.61
N SER A 303 0.55 40.20 15.02
CA SER A 303 -0.89 40.30 14.86
C SER A 303 -1.31 39.50 13.60
N VAL A 304 -2.10 38.44 13.75
CA VAL A 304 -2.38 37.49 12.68
C VAL A 304 -3.88 37.33 12.43
N LEU A 305 -4.28 37.44 11.18
CA LEU A 305 -5.65 37.12 10.71
C LEU A 305 -5.64 35.85 9.88
N LEU A 306 -6.40 34.84 10.29
CA LEU A 306 -6.71 33.64 9.52
C LEU A 306 -8.01 33.84 8.75
N ILE A 307 -8.02 33.59 7.45
CA ILE A 307 -9.21 33.70 6.59
C ILE A 307 -9.57 32.30 6.03
N ASP A 308 -10.77 31.83 6.34
CA ASP A 308 -11.29 30.56 5.80
C ASP A 308 -11.95 30.78 4.43
N CYS A 309 -11.15 30.67 3.36
CA CYS A 309 -11.62 30.70 1.98
C CYS A 309 -11.98 29.32 1.43
N ASN A 310 -11.88 28.27 2.24
CA ASN A 310 -12.39 26.94 1.89
C ASN A 310 -13.89 26.81 2.22
N LEU A 311 -14.70 27.63 1.55
CA LEU A 311 -16.13 27.87 1.82
C LEU A 311 -16.96 26.59 1.87
N ARG A 312 -16.54 25.54 1.17
CA ARG A 312 -17.27 24.25 1.09
C ARG A 312 -17.07 23.38 2.32
N ASN A 313 -15.86 23.43 2.92
CA ASN A 313 -15.50 22.54 4.02
C ASN A 313 -15.45 23.26 5.38
N ARG A 314 -15.30 24.58 5.41
CA ARG A 314 -15.25 25.43 6.62
C ARG A 314 -14.38 24.85 7.75
N ARG A 315 -13.25 24.23 7.37
CA ARG A 315 -12.42 23.49 8.33
C ARG A 315 -11.74 24.40 9.35
N LEU A 316 -11.28 25.56 8.91
CA LEU A 316 -10.65 26.54 9.77
C LEU A 316 -11.67 27.07 10.78
N ALA A 317 -12.85 27.49 10.34
CA ALA A 317 -13.92 27.94 11.22
C ALA A 317 -14.33 26.87 12.26
N ARG A 318 -14.46 25.62 11.82
CA ARG A 318 -14.75 24.50 12.74
C ARG A 318 -13.61 24.23 13.74
N ALA A 319 -12.36 24.39 13.35
CA ALA A 319 -11.22 24.18 14.24
C ALA A 319 -11.26 25.15 15.45
N PHE A 320 -11.76 26.35 15.23
CA PHE A 320 -11.97 27.34 16.28
C PHE A 320 -13.38 27.35 16.87
N SER A 321 -14.18 26.31 16.61
CA SER A 321 -15.56 26.18 17.10
C SER A 321 -16.45 27.39 16.76
N ILE A 322 -16.20 28.01 15.59
CA ILE A 322 -16.97 29.16 15.10
C ILE A 322 -18.29 28.65 14.52
N ASP A 323 -19.40 29.23 14.99
CA ASP A 323 -20.74 28.91 14.51
C ASP A 323 -20.91 29.19 13.02
N ALA A 324 -21.78 28.43 12.36
CA ALA A 324 -22.05 28.61 10.93
C ALA A 324 -22.74 29.94 10.62
N SER A 325 -23.50 30.48 11.57
CA SER A 325 -24.21 31.75 11.48
C SER A 325 -23.35 32.95 11.85
N ALA A 326 -22.09 32.74 12.30
CA ALA A 326 -21.21 33.84 12.62
C ALA A 326 -20.92 34.70 11.39
N PRO A 327 -20.76 36.03 11.54
CA PRO A 327 -20.46 36.92 10.44
C PRO A 327 -19.13 36.53 9.78
N GLY A 328 -19.00 36.84 8.49
CA GLY A 328 -17.82 36.47 7.73
C GLY A 328 -17.72 37.12 6.35
N LEU A 329 -16.97 36.49 5.45
CA LEU A 329 -16.74 36.98 4.09
C LEU A 329 -18.02 37.25 3.31
N TYR A 330 -19.06 36.40 3.50
CA TYR A 330 -20.35 36.58 2.82
C TYR A 330 -21.01 37.89 3.24
N ASP A 331 -20.98 38.24 4.53
CA ASP A 331 -21.58 39.46 5.05
C ASP A 331 -20.89 40.72 4.56
N ILE A 332 -19.53 40.66 4.44
CA ILE A 332 -18.74 41.72 3.85
C ILE A 332 -19.14 41.94 2.38
N ALA A 333 -19.17 40.84 1.59
CA ALA A 333 -19.39 40.91 0.15
C ALA A 333 -20.81 41.27 -0.28
N PHE A 334 -21.84 40.81 0.47
CA PHE A 334 -23.23 40.91 0.07
C PHE A 334 -24.08 41.78 0.99
N ARG A 335 -23.65 42.00 2.24
CA ARG A 335 -24.40 42.80 3.22
C ARG A 335 -23.72 44.13 3.54
N SER A 336 -22.60 44.42 2.85
CA SER A 336 -21.77 45.61 3.08
C SER A 336 -21.34 45.80 4.54
N MET A 337 -21.14 44.69 5.26
CA MET A 337 -20.68 44.70 6.64
C MET A 337 -19.22 45.19 6.66
N PRO A 338 -18.86 46.11 7.56
CA PRO A 338 -17.44 46.49 7.74
C PRO A 338 -16.62 45.29 8.11
N ALA A 339 -15.46 45.07 7.44
CA ALA A 339 -14.61 43.90 7.67
C ALA A 339 -14.22 43.72 9.15
N LYS A 340 -14.01 44.85 9.86
CA LYS A 340 -13.71 44.84 11.31
C LYS A 340 -14.77 44.20 12.18
N GLU A 341 -16.05 44.23 11.78
CA GLU A 341 -17.16 43.68 12.52
C GLU A 341 -17.31 42.15 12.27
N ALA A 342 -16.80 41.68 11.13
CA ALA A 342 -16.80 40.26 10.77
C ALA A 342 -15.60 39.47 11.34
N ILE A 343 -14.58 40.16 11.88
CA ILE A 343 -13.38 39.53 12.44
C ILE A 343 -13.67 39.05 13.87
N LEU A 344 -13.39 37.76 14.08
CA LEU A 344 -13.64 37.08 15.34
C LEU A 344 -12.36 36.86 16.14
N PHE A 345 -12.47 37.02 17.47
CA PHE A 345 -11.38 36.72 18.39
C PHE A 345 -11.26 35.20 18.61
N THR A 346 -10.03 34.72 18.78
CA THR A 346 -9.78 33.35 19.18
C THR A 346 -9.34 33.25 20.65
N GLU A 347 -9.14 32.04 21.13
CA GLU A 347 -8.53 31.80 22.45
C GLU A 347 -7.03 32.14 22.48
N TYR A 348 -6.36 32.22 21.32
CA TYR A 348 -4.96 32.60 21.20
C TYR A 348 -4.83 34.13 21.17
N HIS A 349 -3.86 34.63 21.94
CA HIS A 349 -3.59 36.08 21.92
C HIS A 349 -3.07 36.51 20.55
N SER A 350 -3.53 37.67 20.05
CA SER A 350 -3.13 38.26 18.74
C SER A 350 -3.46 37.39 17.53
N LEU A 351 -4.30 36.36 17.66
CA LEU A 351 -4.80 35.55 16.55
C LEU A 351 -6.31 35.77 16.37
N PHE A 352 -6.66 36.12 15.14
CA PHE A 352 -8.02 36.46 14.74
C PHE A 352 -8.46 35.57 13.60
N VAL A 353 -9.76 35.38 13.43
CA VAL A 353 -10.35 34.56 12.36
C VAL A 353 -11.44 35.34 11.64
N LEU A 354 -11.41 35.29 10.31
CA LEU A 354 -12.49 35.69 9.45
C LEU A 354 -13.14 34.44 8.84
N SER A 355 -14.37 34.15 9.28
CA SER A 355 -15.12 32.97 8.83
C SER A 355 -15.67 33.17 7.41
N PRO A 356 -16.14 32.10 6.73
CA PRO A 356 -16.87 32.25 5.48
C PRO A 356 -18.17 33.05 5.60
N GLY A 357 -18.76 33.11 6.80
CA GLY A 357 -20.12 33.62 7.00
C GLY A 357 -21.17 32.56 6.65
N ASP A 358 -22.44 32.95 6.65
CA ASP A 358 -23.55 32.12 6.20
C ASP A 358 -23.64 32.14 4.67
N VAL A 359 -22.87 31.28 4.00
CA VAL A 359 -22.78 31.19 2.54
C VAL A 359 -24.05 30.53 1.99
N THR A 360 -25.06 31.32 1.68
CA THR A 360 -26.26 30.87 0.97
C THR A 360 -26.06 31.11 -0.52
N GLY A 361 -25.85 30.02 -1.32
CA GLY A 361 -25.71 30.13 -2.76
C GLY A 361 -24.40 29.56 -3.33
N ASN A 362 -23.90 30.14 -4.43
CA ASN A 362 -22.70 29.67 -5.10
C ASN A 362 -21.42 30.20 -4.41
N PRO A 363 -20.62 29.36 -3.74
CA PRO A 363 -19.40 29.78 -3.06
C PRO A 363 -18.36 30.42 -3.99
N THR A 364 -18.21 29.90 -5.21
CA THR A 364 -17.19 30.38 -6.17
C THR A 364 -17.42 31.84 -6.55
N GLY A 365 -18.67 32.28 -6.69
CA GLY A 365 -19.01 33.67 -6.99
C GLY A 365 -18.66 34.65 -5.86
N LEU A 366 -18.52 34.19 -4.62
CA LEU A 366 -18.13 35.04 -3.49
C LEU A 366 -16.67 35.49 -3.58
N LEU A 367 -15.77 34.55 -3.83
CA LEU A 367 -14.32 34.85 -3.86
C LEU A 367 -13.89 35.61 -5.12
N ALA A 368 -14.62 35.44 -6.23
CA ALA A 368 -14.34 36.16 -7.47
C ALA A 368 -14.84 37.63 -7.48
N ARG A 369 -15.54 38.07 -6.41
CA ARG A 369 -15.99 39.45 -6.34
C ARG A 369 -14.86 40.40 -5.98
N THR A 370 -14.77 41.49 -6.73
CA THR A 370 -13.78 42.55 -6.49
C THR A 370 -13.90 43.13 -5.07
N GLU A 371 -15.14 43.28 -4.56
CA GLU A 371 -15.41 43.79 -3.23
C GLU A 371 -14.83 42.89 -2.13
N THR A 372 -14.90 41.56 -2.32
CA THR A 372 -14.31 40.59 -1.39
C THR A 372 -12.78 40.71 -1.38
N LEU A 373 -12.16 40.71 -2.56
CA LEU A 373 -10.70 40.81 -2.72
C LEU A 373 -10.16 42.14 -2.19
N CYS A 374 -10.83 43.27 -2.52
CA CYS A 374 -10.47 44.57 -2.01
C CYS A 374 -10.61 44.65 -0.49
N SER A 375 -11.64 44.03 0.08
CA SER A 375 -11.83 44.03 1.53
C SER A 375 -10.73 43.25 2.24
N ILE A 376 -10.29 42.08 1.70
CA ILE A 376 -9.15 41.33 2.23
C ILE A 376 -7.86 42.14 2.10
N TYR A 377 -7.64 42.77 0.95
CA TYR A 377 -6.44 43.59 0.69
C TYR A 377 -6.32 44.78 1.66
N ASN A 378 -7.43 45.46 1.93
CA ASN A 378 -7.46 46.61 2.84
C ASN A 378 -7.15 46.24 4.31
N LEU A 379 -7.22 44.97 4.68
CA LEU A 379 -6.82 44.49 6.02
C LEU A 379 -5.31 44.42 6.21
N LYS A 380 -4.50 44.60 5.16
CA LYS A 380 -3.01 44.57 5.23
C LYS A 380 -2.43 45.54 6.26
N GLU A 381 -3.06 46.69 6.41
CA GLU A 381 -2.60 47.71 7.35
C GLU A 381 -2.88 47.36 8.83
N MET A 382 -3.73 46.38 9.08
CA MET A 382 -4.19 46.05 10.43
C MET A 382 -3.47 44.85 11.05
N PHE A 383 -2.86 44.02 10.22
CA PHE A 383 -2.26 42.74 10.64
C PHE A 383 -0.84 42.63 10.11
N ASP A 384 0.05 42.00 10.92
CA ASP A 384 1.39 41.64 10.48
C ASP A 384 1.34 40.52 9.45
N TYR A 385 0.39 39.56 9.62
CA TYR A 385 0.13 38.49 8.66
C TYR A 385 -1.37 38.28 8.44
N ILE A 386 -1.73 38.14 7.16
CA ILE A 386 -3.05 37.65 6.73
C ILE A 386 -2.85 36.30 6.07
N ILE A 387 -3.39 35.25 6.65
CA ILE A 387 -3.20 33.88 6.22
C ILE A 387 -4.49 33.37 5.60
N ILE A 388 -4.45 32.99 4.33
CA ILE A 388 -5.60 32.51 3.57
C ILE A 388 -5.54 30.98 3.45
N ASP A 389 -6.52 30.27 4.02
CA ASP A 389 -6.72 28.84 3.79
C ASP A 389 -7.63 28.64 2.58
N SER A 390 -7.07 28.19 1.45
CA SER A 390 -7.81 28.00 0.19
C SER A 390 -8.22 26.53 -0.05
N PRO A 391 -9.17 26.26 -0.95
CA PRO A 391 -9.38 24.91 -1.47
C PRO A 391 -8.20 24.42 -2.32
N PRO A 392 -8.11 23.12 -2.65
CA PRO A 392 -7.06 22.59 -3.55
C PRO A 392 -7.19 23.15 -4.97
N VAL A 393 -6.05 23.45 -5.61
CA VAL A 393 -5.97 24.01 -6.97
C VAL A 393 -6.68 23.11 -7.99
N ASN A 394 -6.49 21.78 -7.92
CA ASN A 394 -7.08 20.85 -8.88
C ASN A 394 -8.61 20.71 -8.76
N ALA A 395 -9.18 21.17 -7.66
CA ALA A 395 -10.61 21.04 -7.41
C ALA A 395 -11.39 22.29 -7.78
N PHE A 396 -10.78 23.48 -7.65
CA PHE A 396 -11.49 24.75 -7.77
C PHE A 396 -10.58 25.87 -8.25
N ALA A 397 -11.13 26.78 -9.07
CA ALA A 397 -10.46 28.00 -9.54
C ALA A 397 -10.24 29.03 -8.41
N ASP A 398 -10.87 28.86 -7.25
CA ASP A 398 -10.84 29.80 -6.11
C ASP A 398 -9.41 30.07 -5.62
N ALA A 399 -8.55 29.04 -5.64
CA ALA A 399 -7.17 29.20 -5.24
C ALA A 399 -6.36 30.11 -6.18
N ALA A 400 -6.68 30.08 -7.49
CA ALA A 400 -6.04 30.93 -8.47
C ALA A 400 -6.41 32.40 -8.24
N VAL A 401 -7.71 32.68 -8.04
CA VAL A 401 -8.20 34.04 -7.76
C VAL A 401 -7.60 34.62 -6.48
N LEU A 402 -7.48 33.80 -5.42
CA LEU A 402 -6.88 34.25 -4.15
C LEU A 402 -5.37 34.47 -4.26
N ALA A 403 -4.71 33.72 -5.14
CA ALA A 403 -3.26 33.85 -5.34
C ALA A 403 -2.86 35.17 -6.03
N GLU A 404 -3.79 35.84 -6.74
CA GLU A 404 -3.56 37.16 -7.35
C GLU A 404 -3.34 38.27 -6.30
N ILE A 405 -3.98 38.15 -5.14
CA ILE A 405 -3.84 39.10 -4.04
C ILE A 405 -2.80 38.71 -3.00
N ALA A 406 -2.29 37.49 -3.05
CA ALA A 406 -1.34 36.97 -2.09
C ALA A 406 0.11 37.38 -2.47
N ASP A 407 0.86 37.80 -1.48
CA ASP A 407 2.28 38.14 -1.64
C ASP A 407 3.15 36.87 -1.66
N LEU A 408 2.75 35.83 -0.88
CA LEU A 408 3.43 34.55 -0.81
C LEU A 408 2.42 33.42 -0.99
N ASN A 409 2.75 32.51 -1.90
CA ASN A 409 1.92 31.33 -2.20
C ASN A 409 2.65 30.05 -1.77
N PHE A 410 2.20 29.40 -0.70
CA PHE A 410 2.76 28.12 -0.24
C PHE A 410 1.93 26.95 -0.71
N PHE A 411 2.63 25.98 -1.34
CA PHE A 411 2.03 24.76 -1.85
C PHE A 411 2.30 23.59 -0.89
N VAL A 412 1.25 23.15 -0.19
CA VAL A 412 1.35 22.08 0.80
C VAL A 412 1.30 20.71 0.11
N VAL A 413 2.30 19.89 0.37
CA VAL A 413 2.41 18.52 -0.12
C VAL A 413 2.49 17.58 1.07
N ARG A 414 1.63 16.58 1.13
CA ARG A 414 1.70 15.58 2.18
C ARG A 414 2.56 14.40 1.77
N ASN A 415 3.55 14.12 2.61
CA ASN A 415 4.46 13.00 2.44
C ASN A 415 3.72 11.67 2.26
N ARG A 416 4.11 10.85 1.26
CA ARG A 416 3.53 9.54 0.93
C ARG A 416 2.01 9.53 0.71
N PHE A 417 1.42 10.70 0.48
CA PHE A 417 -0.02 10.83 0.30
C PHE A 417 -0.37 11.55 -1.01
N THR A 418 0.32 12.63 -1.35
CA THR A 418 0.04 13.44 -2.54
C THR A 418 0.64 12.75 -3.77
N PRO A 419 -0.18 12.40 -4.79
CA PRO A 419 0.34 11.83 -6.03
C PRO A 419 1.14 12.87 -6.81
N ASP A 420 2.23 12.41 -7.43
CA ASP A 420 3.10 13.29 -8.23
C ASP A 420 2.37 13.90 -9.43
N GLU A 421 1.52 13.14 -10.10
CA GLU A 421 0.69 13.61 -11.21
C GLU A 421 -0.22 14.76 -10.82
N GLU A 422 -0.79 14.72 -9.60
CA GLU A 422 -1.64 15.78 -9.09
C GLU A 422 -0.84 17.06 -8.77
N ILE A 423 0.40 16.92 -8.32
CA ILE A 423 1.30 18.06 -8.13
C ILE A 423 1.64 18.69 -9.48
N GLN A 424 2.08 17.89 -10.44
CA GLN A 424 2.41 18.38 -11.79
C GLN A 424 1.23 19.10 -12.44
N LYS A 425 0.03 18.51 -12.35
CA LYS A 425 -1.20 19.11 -12.87
C LYS A 425 -1.50 20.47 -12.20
N SER A 426 -1.37 20.53 -10.86
CA SER A 426 -1.59 21.76 -10.10
C SER A 426 -0.59 22.85 -10.46
N LEU A 427 0.71 22.50 -10.50
CA LEU A 427 1.77 23.44 -10.84
C LEU A 427 1.59 24.01 -12.25
N LYS A 428 1.26 23.14 -13.22
CA LYS A 428 0.97 23.58 -14.58
C LYS A 428 -0.26 24.49 -14.66
N SER A 429 -1.30 24.23 -13.86
CA SER A 429 -2.48 25.08 -13.79
C SER A 429 -2.15 26.46 -13.21
N MET A 430 -1.30 26.52 -12.17
CA MET A 430 -0.86 27.77 -11.56
C MET A 430 0.07 28.56 -12.50
N GLU A 431 0.98 27.89 -13.20
CA GLU A 431 1.84 28.48 -14.21
C GLU A 431 1.04 29.14 -15.35
N LEU A 432 0.01 28.44 -15.84
CA LEU A 432 -0.90 28.97 -16.87
C LEU A 432 -1.70 30.19 -16.40
N SER A 433 -1.88 30.34 -15.09
CA SER A 433 -2.55 31.49 -14.47
C SER A 433 -1.53 32.54 -13.99
N GLU A 434 -0.25 32.42 -14.38
CA GLU A 434 0.85 33.33 -14.01
C GLU A 434 1.07 33.46 -12.49
N ILE A 435 0.70 32.42 -11.71
CA ILE A 435 0.82 32.39 -10.27
C ILE A 435 2.17 31.78 -9.87
N ASN A 436 2.98 32.57 -9.19
CA ASN A 436 4.26 32.12 -8.65
C ASN A 436 4.07 31.42 -7.30
N ILE A 437 4.68 30.23 -7.17
CA ILE A 437 4.74 29.49 -5.90
C ILE A 437 6.02 29.89 -5.17
N SER A 438 5.87 30.48 -3.98
CA SER A 438 6.98 30.92 -3.14
C SER A 438 7.74 29.75 -2.51
N GLY A 439 7.08 28.62 -2.29
CA GLY A 439 7.72 27.42 -1.76
C GLY A 439 6.78 26.27 -1.46
N PHE A 440 7.39 25.09 -1.32
CA PHE A 440 6.69 23.90 -0.83
C PHE A 440 6.72 23.82 0.69
N VAL A 441 5.60 23.41 1.26
CA VAL A 441 5.49 22.98 2.66
C VAL A 441 5.28 21.47 2.67
N LEU A 442 6.31 20.71 3.05
CA LEU A 442 6.25 19.25 3.12
C LEU A 442 5.68 18.84 4.47
N ASN A 443 4.46 18.28 4.46
CA ASN A 443 3.71 17.90 5.65
C ASN A 443 3.78 16.40 5.92
N ASP A 444 3.60 16.00 7.19
CA ASP A 444 3.56 14.60 7.66
C ASP A 444 4.88 13.85 7.39
N VAL A 445 6.00 14.51 7.67
CA VAL A 445 7.34 13.95 7.52
C VAL A 445 7.65 13.04 8.70
N GLN A 446 8.03 11.79 8.43
CA GLN A 446 8.53 10.90 9.47
C GLN A 446 9.97 11.31 9.83
N LEU A 447 10.18 11.74 11.08
CA LEU A 447 11.52 11.93 11.60
C LEU A 447 12.14 10.53 11.79
N VAL A 448 13.12 10.20 10.99
CA VAL A 448 13.94 9.01 11.21
C VAL A 448 14.80 9.32 12.44
N SER A 449 14.55 8.62 13.54
CA SER A 449 15.45 8.66 14.69
C SER A 449 16.81 8.11 14.26
N GLU A 450 17.83 8.96 14.20
CA GLU A 450 19.23 8.55 13.93
C GLU A 450 19.86 7.70 15.06
N ASN A 451 19.06 7.23 16.02
CA ASN A 451 19.51 6.47 17.17
C ASN A 451 19.72 4.99 16.88
N ASN A 452 20.58 4.65 15.91
CA ASN A 452 21.19 3.32 15.82
C ASN A 452 22.71 3.34 15.78
N THR A 453 23.34 4.39 16.30
CA THR A 453 24.74 4.34 16.69
C THR A 453 24.84 4.46 18.20
N PRO A 454 25.43 3.48 18.94
CA PRO A 454 25.69 3.66 20.37
C PRO A 454 26.77 4.74 20.50
N VAL A 455 26.36 5.95 20.83
CA VAL A 455 27.29 7.00 21.28
C VAL A 455 27.88 6.52 22.59
N ARG A 456 29.10 5.97 22.54
CA ARG A 456 29.93 5.83 23.73
C ARG A 456 30.17 7.24 24.28
N SER A 457 29.42 7.61 25.29
CA SER A 457 29.68 8.79 26.10
C SER A 457 31.04 8.63 26.78
N ASN A 458 32.01 9.36 26.29
CA ASN A 458 33.29 9.52 26.97
C ASN A 458 33.17 10.77 27.87
N PRO A 459 33.14 10.65 29.21
CA PRO A 459 32.88 11.78 30.09
C PRO A 459 34.15 12.52 30.49
N HIS A 460 34.98 12.96 29.55
CA HIS A 460 36.10 13.85 29.86
C HIS A 460 36.56 14.57 28.59
N LYS A 461 36.15 15.83 28.46
CA LYS A 461 36.96 16.98 28.00
C LYS A 461 36.08 18.14 27.53
N ASN A 462 35.45 18.82 28.50
CA ASN A 462 35.15 20.24 28.31
C ASN A 462 36.36 21.03 28.76
N LYS A 463 37.20 21.46 27.82
CA LYS A 463 38.09 22.62 28.03
C LYS A 463 37.46 23.83 27.36
N PHE A 464 36.98 24.74 28.20
CA PHE A 464 36.67 26.10 27.84
C PHE A 464 37.89 26.72 27.14
N ILE A 465 37.70 27.24 25.95
CA ILE A 465 38.63 28.21 25.36
C ILE A 465 37.91 29.57 25.46
N SER A 466 38.29 30.28 26.53
CA SER A 466 38.18 31.73 26.62
C SER A 466 39.32 32.37 25.81
N GLY A 467 39.02 33.24 24.89
CA GLY A 467 40.02 33.94 24.12
C GLY A 467 39.38 34.91 23.15
N PHE A 468 38.83 36.02 23.66
CA PHE A 468 38.75 37.28 22.92
C PHE A 468 39.75 38.21 23.57
N ASP A 469 40.78 38.56 22.83
CA ASP A 469 41.55 39.79 23.04
C ASP A 469 41.98 40.33 21.68
N VAL A 470 41.62 41.64 21.51
CA VAL A 470 42.00 42.68 20.53
C VAL A 470 41.34 42.56 19.17
#